data_9b92a08b8b957fe50b6e2d9db0ce3fc1
#
_entry.id   9b92a08b8b957fe50b6e2d9db0ce3fc1
#
_cell.length_a   1.000
_cell.length_b   1.000
_cell.length_c   1.000
_cell.angle_alpha   90.00
_cell.angle_beta   90.00
_cell.angle_gamma   90.00
#
_symmetry.space_group_name_H-M   'P 1'
#
loop_
_entity.id
_entity.type
_entity.pdbx_description
1 polymer ?
#
loop_
_entity_poly.entity_id
_entity_poly.type
_entity_poly.pdbx_seq_one_letter_code
_entity_poly.pdbx_strand_id
1 'polypeptide(L)'
;VSKPVVRPDLSQARFLPESEMQRLESTLRTFSTDTPSHSMQKGGRTDAERWMASFFGDRISRYSASVSKPGLSESGASKVSAYLAWGNLSVRELVQGAMAAKNPPKAVFTFVSRLRLQSYFIQKFESHPSTQFRPFMKEYEGFRMPKNESHIAAWKEGRTGYPLVDACMRCLVETGYLNFRMRSVLFSFYAHHLFQHFEHIGAWLARQFLDFEPGIHYGQMQTQSVFTGSSVVRIFNPTKNAQEYDERAEFIQRWVPELLTLPPSLAIEPWRVTPMEEMMYGFRVGIDYPSPIVDIELTRRQTMEAHECLRKGSG
;
A
#
# COMPACT_ATOMS: atom_id res chain seq x y z
N VAL A 1 -4.71 -28.09 11.97
CA VAL A 1 -3.39 -27.74 11.41
C VAL A 1 -3.16 -28.60 10.19
N SER A 2 -2.85 -28.01 9.06
CA SER A 2 -2.57 -28.71 7.81
C SER A 2 -1.32 -29.60 7.93
N LYS A 3 -1.27 -30.66 7.13
CA LYS A 3 -0.09 -31.53 7.02
C LYS A 3 1.18 -30.71 6.76
N PRO A 4 2.36 -31.11 7.25
CA PRO A 4 3.62 -30.44 6.93
C PRO A 4 3.82 -30.29 5.43
N VAL A 5 4.44 -29.18 5.03
CA VAL A 5 4.87 -28.99 3.64
C VAL A 5 6.08 -29.90 3.40
N VAL A 6 5.90 -30.87 2.52
CA VAL A 6 6.99 -31.74 2.07
C VAL A 6 7.48 -31.20 0.73
N ARG A 7 8.78 -31.03 0.59
CA ARG A 7 9.38 -30.70 -0.73
C ARG A 7 9.09 -31.83 -1.69
N PRO A 8 8.55 -31.55 -2.90
CA PRO A 8 8.35 -32.58 -3.91
C PRO A 8 9.69 -33.15 -4.34
N ASP A 9 9.70 -34.45 -4.61
CA ASP A 9 10.82 -35.07 -5.32
C ASP A 9 10.79 -34.64 -6.79
N LEU A 10 11.78 -33.90 -7.19
CA LEU A 10 11.91 -33.36 -8.56
C LEU A 10 12.77 -34.27 -9.46
N SER A 11 13.25 -35.43 -8.98
CA SER A 11 14.10 -36.34 -9.77
C SER A 11 13.41 -36.83 -11.05
N GLN A 12 12.08 -36.91 -11.06
CA GLN A 12 11.27 -37.30 -12.21
C GLN A 12 10.66 -36.11 -12.97
N ALA A 13 10.93 -34.88 -12.53
CA ALA A 13 10.39 -33.69 -13.19
C ALA A 13 11.08 -33.48 -14.53
N ARG A 14 10.28 -33.24 -15.57
CA ARG A 14 10.82 -32.80 -16.88
C ARG A 14 10.88 -31.28 -16.87
N PHE A 15 12.09 -30.76 -16.83
CA PHE A 15 12.34 -29.33 -16.99
C PHE A 15 12.52 -28.99 -18.47
N LEU A 16 12.28 -27.73 -18.81
CA LEU A 16 12.59 -27.22 -20.14
C LEU A 16 14.10 -27.33 -20.41
N PRO A 17 14.51 -27.70 -21.62
CA PRO A 17 15.92 -27.65 -22.02
C PRO A 17 16.51 -26.24 -21.82
N GLU A 18 17.78 -26.15 -21.49
CA GLU A 18 18.49 -24.88 -21.26
C GLU A 18 18.33 -23.89 -22.42
N SER A 19 18.34 -24.40 -23.66
CA SER A 19 18.12 -23.60 -24.87
C SER A 19 16.73 -22.96 -24.94
N GLU A 20 15.70 -23.65 -24.46
CA GLU A 20 14.34 -23.09 -24.38
C GLU A 20 14.21 -22.09 -23.23
N MET A 21 14.87 -22.34 -22.11
CA MET A 21 14.94 -21.38 -21.00
C MET A 21 15.58 -20.07 -21.45
N GLN A 22 16.73 -20.13 -22.12
CA GLN A 22 17.42 -18.96 -22.66
C GLN A 22 16.57 -18.20 -23.69
N ARG A 23 15.82 -18.92 -24.54
CA ARG A 23 14.88 -18.32 -25.48
C ARG A 23 13.74 -17.61 -24.75
N LEU A 24 13.16 -18.21 -23.73
CA LEU A 24 12.12 -17.59 -22.91
C LEU A 24 12.64 -16.35 -22.17
N GLU A 25 13.83 -16.42 -21.58
CA GLU A 25 14.48 -15.28 -20.94
C GLU A 25 14.72 -14.14 -21.92
N SER A 26 15.23 -14.42 -23.13
CA SER A 26 15.42 -13.41 -24.14
C SER A 26 14.11 -12.76 -24.56
N THR A 27 13.04 -13.55 -24.72
CA THR A 27 11.70 -13.05 -25.03
C THR A 27 11.14 -12.18 -23.89
N LEU A 28 11.27 -12.62 -22.63
CA LEU A 28 10.83 -11.85 -21.48
C LEU A 28 11.57 -10.51 -21.36
N ARG A 29 12.86 -10.47 -21.67
CA ARG A 29 13.64 -9.21 -21.70
C ARG A 29 13.13 -8.20 -22.73
N THR A 30 12.49 -8.65 -23.81
CA THR A 30 11.89 -7.73 -24.80
C THR A 30 10.61 -7.04 -24.28
N PHE A 31 9.96 -7.63 -23.29
CA PHE A 31 8.77 -7.05 -22.64
C PHE A 31 9.10 -6.18 -21.41
N SER A 32 10.31 -6.31 -20.87
CA SER A 32 10.77 -5.53 -19.72
C SER A 32 11.68 -4.41 -20.20
N THR A 33 11.12 -3.22 -20.37
CA THR A 33 11.87 -2.02 -20.76
C THR A 33 12.46 -1.29 -19.56
N ASP A 34 11.95 -1.57 -18.37
CA ASP A 34 12.33 -0.84 -17.16
C ASP A 34 13.35 -1.63 -16.34
N THR A 35 14.48 -1.01 -16.03
CA THR A 35 15.44 -1.55 -15.08
C THR A 35 14.82 -1.45 -13.68
N PRO A 36 14.70 -2.58 -12.93
CA PRO A 36 14.19 -2.52 -11.56
C PRO A 36 15.04 -1.57 -10.72
N SER A 37 14.37 -0.74 -9.91
CA SER A 37 15.09 0.08 -8.92
C SER A 37 15.90 -0.81 -7.97
N HIS A 38 17.11 -0.37 -7.61
CA HIS A 38 17.94 -1.05 -6.62
C HIS A 38 17.29 -1.14 -5.24
N SER A 39 16.29 -0.30 -4.98
CA SER A 39 15.50 -0.27 -3.74
C SER A 39 14.43 -1.36 -3.69
N MET A 40 14.14 -2.04 -4.80
CA MET A 40 13.12 -3.09 -4.85
C MET A 40 13.60 -4.38 -4.18
N GLN A 41 12.66 -5.07 -3.54
CA GLN A 41 12.93 -6.36 -2.91
C GLN A 41 13.23 -7.43 -3.97
N LYS A 42 14.33 -8.16 -3.79
CA LYS A 42 14.73 -9.24 -4.73
C LYS A 42 13.73 -10.39 -4.69
N GLY A 43 13.39 -10.90 -5.87
CA GLY A 43 12.50 -12.05 -6.03
C GLY A 43 13.22 -13.38 -5.81
N GLY A 44 12.45 -14.48 -5.91
CA GLY A 44 12.96 -15.84 -5.86
C GLY A 44 12.85 -16.51 -4.49
N ARG A 45 12.92 -17.85 -4.50
CA ARG A 45 12.74 -18.70 -3.32
C ARG A 45 13.80 -18.47 -2.24
N THR A 46 15.06 -18.32 -2.63
CA THR A 46 16.18 -18.14 -1.70
C THR A 46 16.02 -16.88 -0.87
N ASP A 47 15.68 -15.76 -1.51
CA ASP A 47 15.46 -14.49 -0.80
C ASP A 47 14.16 -14.55 0.04
N ALA A 48 13.13 -15.23 -0.45
CA ALA A 48 11.91 -15.48 0.30
C ALA A 48 12.17 -16.24 1.62
N GLU A 49 12.99 -17.30 1.58
CA GLU A 49 13.40 -18.06 2.77
C GLU A 49 14.23 -17.21 3.74
N ARG A 50 15.12 -16.36 3.26
CA ARG A 50 15.89 -15.42 4.10
C ARG A 50 14.96 -14.45 4.83
N TRP A 51 14.00 -13.85 4.12
CA TRP A 51 13.03 -12.94 4.72
C TRP A 51 12.14 -13.65 5.75
N MET A 52 11.67 -14.85 5.46
CA MET A 52 10.91 -15.69 6.38
C MET A 52 11.70 -16.04 7.63
N ALA A 53 12.93 -16.53 7.46
CA ALA A 53 13.79 -16.92 8.57
C ALA A 53 14.11 -15.74 9.49
N SER A 54 14.51 -14.59 8.93
CA SER A 54 14.78 -13.38 9.71
C SER A 54 13.53 -12.84 10.40
N PHE A 55 12.35 -13.01 9.81
CA PHE A 55 11.12 -12.59 10.43
C PHE A 55 10.78 -13.44 11.66
N PHE A 56 10.82 -14.75 11.54
CA PHE A 56 10.50 -15.64 12.65
C PHE A 56 11.61 -15.69 13.71
N GLY A 57 12.86 -15.39 13.37
CA GLY A 57 13.97 -15.34 14.29
C GLY A 57 13.95 -14.13 15.24
N ASP A 58 13.60 -12.95 14.73
CA ASP A 58 13.69 -11.69 15.50
C ASP A 58 12.49 -10.76 15.29
N ARG A 59 12.19 -10.41 14.04
CA ARG A 59 11.29 -9.29 13.72
C ARG A 59 9.85 -9.49 14.13
N ILE A 60 9.38 -10.72 14.25
CA ILE A 60 7.99 -11.02 14.63
C ILE A 60 7.64 -10.50 16.02
N SER A 61 8.61 -10.45 16.95
CA SER A 61 8.41 -9.93 18.30
C SER A 61 7.98 -8.46 18.30
N ARG A 62 8.48 -7.69 17.32
CA ARG A 62 8.21 -6.25 17.14
C ARG A 62 7.11 -5.97 16.10
N TYR A 63 6.59 -7.01 15.43
CA TYR A 63 5.66 -6.88 14.32
C TYR A 63 4.43 -6.03 14.64
N SER A 64 3.77 -6.29 15.77
CA SER A 64 2.55 -5.58 16.17
C SER A 64 2.78 -4.09 16.42
N ALA A 65 3.95 -3.69 16.87
CA ALA A 65 4.31 -2.31 17.13
C ALA A 65 4.73 -1.54 15.87
N SER A 66 5.30 -2.27 14.89
CA SER A 66 5.94 -1.66 13.71
C SER A 66 5.06 -1.68 12.46
N VAL A 67 4.14 -2.65 12.34
CA VAL A 67 3.39 -2.90 11.09
C VAL A 67 2.57 -1.71 10.58
N SER A 68 2.14 -0.81 11.46
CA SER A 68 1.36 0.39 11.10
C SER A 68 2.22 1.64 10.92
N LYS A 69 3.46 1.66 11.44
CA LYS A 69 4.36 2.81 11.34
C LYS A 69 5.24 2.67 10.10
N PRO A 70 5.22 3.63 9.15
CA PRO A 70 5.88 3.45 7.85
C PRO A 70 7.40 3.26 8.00
N GLY A 71 8.11 4.09 8.75
CA GLY A 71 9.55 3.96 8.97
C GLY A 71 9.94 2.66 9.66
N LEU A 72 9.18 2.23 10.69
CA LEU A 72 9.46 0.98 11.41
C LEU A 72 9.04 -0.27 10.63
N SER A 73 8.09 -0.16 9.69
CA SER A 73 7.63 -1.30 8.91
C SER A 73 8.70 -1.82 7.94
N GLU A 74 9.66 -1.01 7.55
CA GLU A 74 10.77 -1.44 6.70
C GLU A 74 11.63 -2.51 7.35
N SER A 75 11.88 -2.38 8.66
CA SER A 75 12.70 -3.30 9.45
C SER A 75 11.90 -4.30 10.28
N GLY A 76 10.65 -3.97 10.65
CA GLY A 76 9.82 -4.76 11.57
C GLY A 76 8.71 -5.58 10.90
N ALA A 77 8.27 -5.22 9.69
CA ALA A 77 7.26 -6.01 8.98
C ALA A 77 7.85 -7.30 8.39
N SER A 78 6.99 -8.27 8.10
CA SER A 78 7.42 -9.55 7.52
C SER A 78 8.02 -9.40 6.11
N LYS A 79 7.47 -8.50 5.31
CA LYS A 79 7.81 -8.30 3.89
C LYS A 79 7.69 -9.55 3.02
N VAL A 80 6.82 -10.49 3.41
CA VAL A 80 6.60 -11.74 2.66
C VAL A 80 5.47 -11.65 1.64
N SER A 81 4.75 -10.53 1.60
CA SER A 81 3.56 -10.38 0.72
C SER A 81 3.89 -10.53 -0.77
N ALA A 82 5.01 -9.98 -1.24
CA ALA A 82 5.46 -10.17 -2.61
C ALA A 82 5.75 -11.65 -2.92
N TYR A 83 6.42 -12.35 -2.00
CA TYR A 83 6.73 -13.78 -2.18
C TYR A 83 5.49 -14.67 -2.14
N LEU A 84 4.44 -14.26 -1.43
CA LEU A 84 3.14 -14.93 -1.47
C LEU A 84 2.43 -14.68 -2.81
N ALA A 85 2.42 -13.43 -3.28
CA ALA A 85 1.77 -13.07 -4.54
C ALA A 85 2.39 -13.80 -5.74
N TRP A 86 3.72 -13.97 -5.73
CA TRP A 86 4.47 -14.66 -6.79
C TRP A 86 4.69 -16.16 -6.54
N GLY A 87 4.07 -16.74 -5.49
CA GLY A 87 4.15 -18.16 -5.21
C GLY A 87 5.52 -18.68 -4.72
N ASN A 88 6.46 -17.79 -4.38
CA ASN A 88 7.75 -18.19 -3.81
C ASN A 88 7.61 -18.77 -2.39
N LEU A 89 6.55 -18.37 -1.66
CA LEU A 89 6.13 -18.92 -0.36
C LEU A 89 4.64 -19.26 -0.40
N SER A 90 4.23 -20.24 0.39
CA SER A 90 2.82 -20.52 0.60
C SER A 90 2.34 -20.01 1.97
N VAL A 91 1.05 -19.70 2.06
CA VAL A 91 0.40 -19.37 3.34
C VAL A 91 0.59 -20.48 4.37
N ARG A 92 0.58 -21.75 3.91
CA ARG A 92 0.79 -22.93 4.77
C ARG A 92 2.18 -22.91 5.42
N GLU A 93 3.24 -22.67 4.64
CA GLU A 93 4.61 -22.58 5.17
C GLU A 93 4.74 -21.48 6.21
N LEU A 94 4.17 -20.31 5.93
CA LEU A 94 4.21 -19.18 6.85
C LEU A 94 3.46 -19.46 8.16
N VAL A 95 2.29 -20.09 8.10
CA VAL A 95 1.55 -20.48 9.32
C VAL A 95 2.33 -21.53 10.12
N GLN A 96 2.88 -22.55 9.46
CA GLN A 96 3.67 -23.58 10.13
C GLN A 96 4.95 -23.01 10.73
N GLY A 97 5.67 -22.15 10.00
CA GLY A 97 6.84 -21.47 10.50
C GLY A 97 6.55 -20.57 11.70
N ALA A 98 5.44 -19.82 11.66
CA ALA A 98 5.02 -18.97 12.78
C ALA A 98 4.68 -19.78 14.04
N MET A 99 4.05 -20.96 13.88
CA MET A 99 3.68 -21.84 14.99
C MET A 99 4.87 -22.63 15.55
N ALA A 100 5.86 -22.95 14.73
CA ALA A 100 7.05 -23.68 15.15
C ALA A 100 8.08 -22.76 15.87
N ALA A 101 8.06 -21.47 15.56
CA ALA A 101 8.98 -20.52 16.15
C ALA A 101 8.60 -20.19 17.62
N LYS A 102 9.60 -20.09 18.50
CA LYS A 102 9.42 -19.73 19.91
C LYS A 102 9.14 -18.24 20.06
N ASN A 103 8.00 -17.78 19.58
CA ASN A 103 7.62 -16.36 19.53
C ASN A 103 6.45 -16.06 20.48
N PRO A 104 6.28 -14.79 20.92
CA PRO A 104 5.14 -14.40 21.75
C PRO A 104 3.81 -14.77 21.06
N PRO A 105 2.88 -15.44 21.74
CA PRO A 105 1.60 -15.91 21.15
C PRO A 105 0.79 -14.78 20.49
N LYS A 106 0.82 -13.57 21.06
CA LYS A 106 0.15 -12.39 20.50
C LYS A 106 0.69 -11.99 19.13
N ALA A 107 2.02 -12.03 18.96
CA ALA A 107 2.66 -11.69 17.68
C ALA A 107 2.33 -12.72 16.61
N VAL A 108 2.41 -14.00 16.95
CA VAL A 108 1.99 -15.11 16.06
C VAL A 108 0.53 -14.98 15.66
N PHE A 109 -0.37 -14.74 16.61
CA PHE A 109 -1.79 -14.53 16.35
C PHE A 109 -2.04 -13.36 15.39
N THR A 110 -1.38 -12.23 15.64
CA THR A 110 -1.50 -11.04 14.78
C THR A 110 -1.07 -11.34 13.37
N PHE A 111 0.07 -12.00 13.18
CA PHE A 111 0.59 -12.36 11.85
C PHE A 111 -0.34 -13.35 11.12
N VAL A 112 -0.73 -14.44 11.78
CA VAL A 112 -1.62 -15.46 11.20
C VAL A 112 -2.99 -14.89 10.85
N SER A 113 -3.50 -13.95 11.65
CA SER A 113 -4.76 -13.26 11.35
C SER A 113 -4.67 -12.46 10.03
N ARG A 114 -3.50 -11.86 9.72
CA ARG A 114 -3.30 -11.16 8.44
C ARG A 114 -3.26 -12.12 7.26
N LEU A 115 -2.68 -13.30 7.40
CA LEU A 115 -2.71 -14.34 6.38
C LEU A 115 -4.13 -14.86 6.10
N ARG A 116 -4.95 -14.99 7.14
CA ARG A 116 -6.38 -15.34 6.98
C ARG A 116 -7.16 -14.25 6.25
N LEU A 117 -6.89 -12.98 6.57
CA LEU A 117 -7.53 -11.86 5.90
C LEU A 117 -7.16 -11.79 4.41
N GLN A 118 -5.91 -12.11 4.04
CA GLN A 118 -5.49 -12.26 2.66
C GLN A 118 -6.35 -13.31 1.94
N SER A 119 -6.46 -14.51 2.49
CA SER A 119 -7.27 -15.59 1.91
C SER A 119 -8.75 -15.21 1.76
N TYR A 120 -9.30 -14.45 2.71
CA TYR A 120 -10.67 -13.93 2.63
C TYR A 120 -10.87 -13.02 1.41
N PHE A 121 -9.96 -12.06 1.18
CA PHE A 121 -10.07 -11.15 0.05
C PHE A 121 -9.93 -11.86 -1.30
N ILE A 122 -9.03 -12.84 -1.41
CA ILE A 122 -8.85 -13.65 -2.61
C ILE A 122 -10.14 -14.41 -2.92
N GLN A 123 -10.71 -15.15 -1.97
CA GLN A 123 -11.95 -15.90 -2.15
C GLN A 123 -13.15 -15.00 -2.48
N LYS A 124 -13.22 -13.82 -1.85
CA LYS A 124 -14.25 -12.83 -2.16
C LYS A 124 -14.15 -12.34 -3.60
N PHE A 125 -12.94 -12.11 -4.10
CA PHE A 125 -12.72 -11.71 -5.48
C PHE A 125 -13.03 -12.83 -6.48
N GLU A 126 -12.64 -14.07 -6.19
CA GLU A 126 -13.00 -15.24 -7.01
C GLU A 126 -14.52 -15.37 -7.17
N SER A 127 -15.27 -15.07 -6.12
CA SER A 127 -16.75 -15.07 -6.15
C SER A 127 -17.35 -13.86 -6.89
N HIS A 128 -16.64 -12.73 -6.92
CA HIS A 128 -17.13 -11.46 -7.48
C HIS A 128 -16.03 -10.75 -8.29
N PRO A 129 -15.55 -11.34 -9.40
CA PRO A 129 -14.43 -10.77 -10.18
C PRO A 129 -14.78 -9.43 -10.85
N SER A 130 -16.06 -9.14 -11.03
CA SER A 130 -16.53 -7.84 -11.55
C SER A 130 -16.16 -6.65 -10.67
N THR A 131 -15.78 -6.88 -9.40
CA THR A 131 -15.35 -5.83 -8.48
C THR A 131 -14.04 -5.14 -8.90
N GLN A 132 -13.35 -5.69 -9.87
CA GLN A 132 -12.24 -5.01 -10.55
C GLN A 132 -12.69 -3.78 -11.34
N PHE A 133 -13.91 -3.81 -11.87
CA PHE A 133 -14.43 -2.80 -12.81
C PHE A 133 -15.67 -2.06 -12.29
N ARG A 134 -16.35 -2.60 -11.29
CA ARG A 134 -17.62 -2.07 -10.80
C ARG A 134 -17.64 -2.05 -9.27
N PRO A 135 -18.35 -1.13 -8.63
CA PRO A 135 -18.62 -1.17 -7.21
C PRO A 135 -19.21 -2.52 -6.78
N PHE A 136 -18.82 -3.02 -5.61
CA PHE A 136 -19.36 -4.26 -5.06
C PHE A 136 -20.85 -4.13 -4.77
N MET A 137 -21.27 -2.98 -4.24
CA MET A 137 -22.67 -2.66 -3.98
C MET A 137 -23.26 -1.95 -5.20
N LYS A 138 -24.35 -2.50 -5.73
CA LYS A 138 -25.03 -2.00 -6.94
C LYS A 138 -25.52 -0.55 -6.80
N GLU A 139 -25.86 -0.13 -5.60
CA GLU A 139 -26.31 1.23 -5.30
C GLU A 139 -25.29 2.30 -5.69
N TYR A 140 -24.01 1.92 -5.78
CA TYR A 140 -22.92 2.82 -6.19
C TYR A 140 -22.59 2.77 -7.69
N GLU A 141 -23.19 1.87 -8.49
CA GLU A 141 -22.86 1.75 -9.92
C GLU A 141 -23.18 3.03 -10.72
N GLY A 142 -24.16 3.81 -10.26
CA GLY A 142 -24.52 5.11 -10.85
C GLY A 142 -23.73 6.30 -10.29
N PHE A 143 -22.91 6.08 -9.26
CA PHE A 143 -22.18 7.16 -8.60
C PHE A 143 -21.05 7.66 -9.46
N ARG A 144 -21.19 8.89 -9.98
CA ARG A 144 -20.19 9.50 -10.85
C ARG A 144 -19.30 10.46 -10.08
N MET A 145 -18.01 10.21 -10.12
CA MET A 145 -16.96 11.10 -9.65
C MET A 145 -16.28 11.69 -10.89
N PRO A 146 -16.36 13.01 -11.11
CA PRO A 146 -15.74 13.62 -12.28
C PRO A 146 -14.23 13.44 -12.24
N LYS A 147 -13.64 12.96 -13.33
CA LYS A 147 -12.21 12.75 -13.44
C LYS A 147 -11.48 14.10 -13.47
N ASN A 148 -10.57 14.30 -12.53
CA ASN A 148 -9.69 15.46 -12.49
C ASN A 148 -8.25 15.02 -12.76
N GLU A 149 -7.80 15.22 -14.00
CA GLU A 149 -6.47 14.77 -14.44
C GLU A 149 -5.33 15.46 -13.69
N SER A 150 -5.47 16.74 -13.32
CA SER A 150 -4.42 17.46 -12.58
C SER A 150 -4.26 16.92 -11.15
N HIS A 151 -5.36 16.61 -10.47
CA HIS A 151 -5.32 15.96 -9.15
C HIS A 151 -4.72 14.56 -9.22
N ILE A 152 -5.11 13.78 -10.24
CA ILE A 152 -4.58 12.44 -10.46
C ILE A 152 -3.08 12.48 -10.74
N ALA A 153 -2.63 13.41 -11.58
CA ALA A 153 -1.21 13.60 -11.88
C ALA A 153 -0.41 13.98 -10.62
N ALA A 154 -0.86 15.00 -9.89
CA ALA A 154 -0.21 15.43 -8.65
C ALA A 154 -0.11 14.30 -7.62
N TRP A 155 -1.16 13.48 -7.49
CA TRP A 155 -1.17 12.33 -6.59
C TRP A 155 -0.18 11.24 -7.04
N LYS A 156 -0.13 10.91 -8.33
CA LYS A 156 0.81 9.94 -8.90
C LYS A 156 2.27 10.36 -8.75
N GLU A 157 2.53 11.66 -8.85
CA GLU A 157 3.87 12.25 -8.74
C GLU A 157 4.30 12.48 -7.29
N GLY A 158 3.41 12.26 -6.30
CA GLY A 158 3.69 12.59 -4.90
C GLY A 158 3.95 14.09 -4.71
N ARG A 159 3.04 14.91 -5.24
CA ARG A 159 3.09 16.38 -5.23
C ARG A 159 1.74 17.00 -4.86
N THR A 160 1.05 16.38 -3.92
CA THR A 160 -0.28 16.82 -3.45
C THR A 160 -0.21 17.99 -2.46
N GLY A 161 0.97 18.28 -1.92
CA GLY A 161 1.15 19.23 -0.83
C GLY A 161 0.79 18.64 0.55
N TYR A 162 0.50 17.34 0.64
CA TYR A 162 0.31 16.61 1.88
C TYR A 162 1.48 15.64 2.09
N PRO A 163 2.47 15.97 2.95
CA PRO A 163 3.75 15.28 3.04
C PRO A 163 3.65 13.77 3.23
N LEU A 164 2.74 13.29 4.09
CA LEU A 164 2.59 11.84 4.29
C LEU A 164 2.05 11.14 3.03
N VAL A 165 1.12 11.76 2.30
CA VAL A 165 0.57 11.21 1.05
C VAL A 165 1.67 11.13 -0.01
N ASP A 166 2.42 12.22 -0.14
CA ASP A 166 3.50 12.34 -1.12
C ASP A 166 4.66 11.38 -0.81
N ALA A 167 5.05 11.27 0.47
CA ALA A 167 6.03 10.29 0.92
C ALA A 167 5.58 8.85 0.64
N CYS A 168 4.31 8.53 0.88
CA CYS A 168 3.76 7.20 0.59
C CYS A 168 3.83 6.88 -0.90
N MET A 169 3.46 7.82 -1.77
CA MET A 169 3.50 7.60 -3.22
C MET A 169 4.93 7.44 -3.72
N ARG A 170 5.84 8.32 -3.33
CA ARG A 170 7.25 8.23 -3.74
C ARG A 170 7.91 6.96 -3.24
N CYS A 171 7.65 6.55 -1.99
CA CYS A 171 8.09 5.27 -1.45
C CYS A 171 7.57 4.09 -2.28
N LEU A 172 6.29 4.10 -2.63
CA LEU A 172 5.68 3.04 -3.42
C LEU A 172 6.31 2.92 -4.81
N VAL A 173 6.42 4.03 -5.54
CA VAL A 173 7.00 4.04 -6.90
C VAL A 173 8.44 3.56 -6.91
N GLU A 174 9.24 3.96 -5.91
CA GLU A 174 10.65 3.59 -5.82
C GLU A 174 10.86 2.15 -5.36
N THR A 175 10.07 1.67 -4.39
CA THR A 175 10.32 0.38 -3.72
C THR A 175 9.36 -0.73 -4.10
N GLY A 176 8.22 -0.40 -4.73
CA GLY A 176 7.12 -1.35 -4.97
C GLY A 176 6.41 -1.81 -3.68
N TYR A 177 6.70 -1.21 -2.54
CA TYR A 177 6.16 -1.63 -1.25
C TYR A 177 5.66 -0.46 -0.41
N LEU A 178 4.51 -0.67 0.21
CA LEU A 178 3.96 0.22 1.22
C LEU A 178 3.21 -0.61 2.27
N ASN A 179 3.32 -0.28 3.56
CA ASN A 179 2.58 -0.99 4.59
C ASN A 179 1.07 -0.74 4.46
N PHE A 180 0.27 -1.64 5.01
CA PHE A 180 -1.19 -1.61 4.85
C PHE A 180 -1.83 -0.28 5.32
N ARG A 181 -1.37 0.27 6.45
CA ARG A 181 -1.92 1.53 6.98
C ARG A 181 -1.70 2.68 6.01
N MET A 182 -0.51 2.79 5.46
CA MET A 182 -0.18 3.85 4.51
C MET A 182 -0.88 3.66 3.17
N ARG A 183 -1.09 2.42 2.70
CA ARG A 183 -1.97 2.16 1.53
C ARG A 183 -3.38 2.68 1.77
N SER A 184 -3.92 2.48 2.97
CA SER A 184 -5.26 2.97 3.32
C SER A 184 -5.32 4.50 3.34
N VAL A 185 -4.30 5.17 3.90
CA VAL A 185 -4.20 6.65 3.88
C VAL A 185 -4.09 7.17 2.46
N LEU A 186 -3.17 6.59 1.67
CA LEU A 186 -2.90 6.98 0.29
C LEU A 186 -4.17 6.89 -0.58
N PHE A 187 -4.87 5.75 -0.51
CA PHE A 187 -6.05 5.55 -1.32
C PHE A 187 -7.29 6.28 -0.78
N SER A 188 -7.46 6.39 0.54
CA SER A 188 -8.53 7.20 1.13
C SER A 188 -8.41 8.68 0.76
N PHE A 189 -7.19 9.21 0.68
CA PHE A 189 -6.95 10.57 0.19
C PHE A 189 -7.42 10.72 -1.26
N TYR A 190 -7.05 9.78 -2.13
CA TYR A 190 -7.47 9.75 -3.53
C TYR A 190 -9.01 9.69 -3.67
N ALA A 191 -9.64 8.76 -2.97
CA ALA A 191 -11.08 8.52 -3.11
C ALA A 191 -11.93 9.64 -2.49
N HIS A 192 -11.52 10.19 -1.36
CA HIS A 192 -12.36 11.08 -0.56
C HIS A 192 -11.95 12.55 -0.62
N HIS A 193 -10.65 12.86 -0.60
CA HIS A 193 -10.21 14.24 -0.66
C HIS A 193 -10.06 14.74 -2.10
N LEU A 194 -9.54 13.90 -3.01
CA LEU A 194 -9.53 14.23 -4.43
C LEU A 194 -10.85 13.91 -5.14
N PHE A 195 -11.74 13.16 -4.47
CA PHE A 195 -13.04 12.74 -4.97
C PHE A 195 -12.94 12.03 -6.33
N GLN A 196 -12.08 11.02 -6.42
CA GLN A 196 -11.79 10.28 -7.66
C GLN A 196 -12.23 8.82 -7.56
N HIS A 197 -12.81 8.30 -8.65
CA HIS A 197 -13.24 6.91 -8.72
C HIS A 197 -12.05 5.95 -8.86
N PHE A 198 -12.11 4.79 -8.21
CA PHE A 198 -11.01 3.81 -8.20
C PHE A 198 -10.67 3.27 -9.60
N GLU A 199 -11.61 3.21 -10.54
CA GLU A 199 -11.40 2.77 -11.92
C GLU A 199 -10.34 3.59 -12.64
N HIS A 200 -10.23 4.90 -12.34
CA HIS A 200 -9.28 5.77 -13.01
C HIS A 200 -7.80 5.44 -12.71
N ILE A 201 -7.55 4.73 -11.62
CA ILE A 201 -6.20 4.51 -11.11
C ILE A 201 -5.88 3.04 -10.81
N GLY A 202 -6.89 2.17 -10.72
CA GLY A 202 -6.74 0.78 -10.26
C GLY A 202 -5.66 0.01 -11.00
N ALA A 203 -5.68 0.01 -12.33
CA ALA A 203 -4.69 -0.69 -13.13
C ALA A 203 -3.29 -0.06 -13.08
N TRP A 204 -3.20 1.27 -12.99
CA TRP A 204 -1.92 1.94 -12.82
C TRP A 204 -1.30 1.63 -11.45
N LEU A 205 -2.09 1.76 -10.39
CA LEU A 205 -1.64 1.50 -9.03
C LEU A 205 -1.24 0.03 -8.83
N ALA A 206 -1.94 -0.91 -9.47
CA ALA A 206 -1.60 -2.33 -9.48
C ALA A 206 -0.16 -2.59 -9.95
N ARG A 207 0.30 -1.85 -10.97
CA ARG A 207 1.67 -1.97 -11.50
C ARG A 207 2.76 -1.44 -10.58
N GLN A 208 2.38 -0.63 -9.57
CA GLN A 208 3.36 -0.10 -8.62
C GLN A 208 3.67 -1.10 -7.49
N PHE A 209 2.78 -2.06 -7.21
CA PHE A 209 2.96 -3.00 -6.10
C PHE A 209 3.66 -4.29 -6.51
N LEU A 210 4.81 -4.61 -5.89
CA LEU A 210 5.47 -5.91 -6.02
C LEU A 210 4.61 -7.08 -5.52
N ASP A 211 3.71 -6.81 -4.57
CA ASP A 211 2.80 -7.78 -3.98
C ASP A 211 1.37 -7.66 -4.53
N PHE A 212 1.23 -7.22 -5.79
CA PHE A 212 -0.08 -7.14 -6.41
C PHE A 212 -0.79 -8.51 -6.37
N GLU A 213 -1.99 -8.49 -5.84
CA GLU A 213 -2.94 -9.60 -5.83
C GLU A 213 -4.34 -9.00 -6.05
N PRO A 214 -5.07 -9.39 -7.10
CA PRO A 214 -6.31 -8.73 -7.51
C PRO A 214 -7.34 -8.63 -6.39
N GLY A 215 -7.56 -9.71 -5.65
CA GLY A 215 -8.56 -9.73 -4.58
C GLY A 215 -8.25 -8.76 -3.45
N ILE A 216 -6.98 -8.67 -3.05
CA ILE A 216 -6.54 -7.73 -2.03
C ILE A 216 -6.59 -6.30 -2.56
N HIS A 217 -6.04 -6.08 -3.76
CA HIS A 217 -5.93 -4.75 -4.35
C HIS A 217 -7.30 -4.11 -4.55
N TYR A 218 -8.15 -4.70 -5.37
CA TYR A 218 -9.47 -4.14 -5.67
C TYR A 218 -10.41 -4.21 -4.47
N GLY A 219 -10.33 -5.27 -3.66
CA GLY A 219 -11.11 -5.38 -2.42
C GLY A 219 -10.79 -4.27 -1.42
N GLN A 220 -9.52 -3.90 -1.26
CA GLN A 220 -9.12 -2.78 -0.40
C GLN A 220 -9.49 -1.42 -1.00
N MET A 221 -9.29 -1.21 -2.30
CA MET A 221 -9.71 0.01 -2.96
C MET A 221 -11.20 0.27 -2.74
N GLN A 222 -12.04 -0.72 -2.95
CA GLN A 222 -13.48 -0.61 -2.73
C GLN A 222 -13.85 -0.39 -1.27
N THR A 223 -13.13 -1.04 -0.34
CA THR A 223 -13.36 -0.84 1.10
C THR A 223 -13.04 0.60 1.52
N GLN A 224 -11.95 1.17 1.00
CA GLN A 224 -11.58 2.56 1.29
C GLN A 224 -12.48 3.58 0.58
N SER A 225 -13.09 3.22 -0.56
CA SER A 225 -14.07 4.07 -1.26
C SER A 225 -15.50 3.90 -0.76
N VAL A 226 -15.74 3.05 0.27
CA VAL A 226 -17.08 2.75 0.83
C VAL A 226 -17.99 1.94 -0.11
N PHE A 227 -17.51 1.49 -1.25
CA PHE A 227 -18.31 0.74 -2.24
C PHE A 227 -18.64 -0.70 -1.83
N THR A 228 -18.18 -1.13 -0.66
CA THR A 228 -18.48 -2.45 -0.07
C THR A 228 -19.70 -2.45 0.86
N GLY A 229 -20.43 -1.33 0.97
CA GLY A 229 -21.62 -1.22 1.82
C GLY A 229 -21.33 -1.05 3.31
N SER A 230 -20.12 -0.64 3.69
CA SER A 230 -19.82 -0.29 5.08
C SER A 230 -20.73 0.85 5.54
N SER A 231 -21.36 0.68 6.71
CA SER A 231 -22.18 1.72 7.30
C SER A 231 -21.40 2.96 7.74
N VAL A 232 -20.09 2.84 7.86
CA VAL A 232 -19.20 3.91 8.33
C VAL A 232 -18.24 4.33 7.24
N VAL A 233 -18.35 5.55 6.78
CA VAL A 233 -17.39 6.20 5.89
C VAL A 233 -16.16 6.58 6.71
N ARG A 234 -15.01 5.94 6.45
CA ARG A 234 -13.75 6.25 7.12
C ARG A 234 -12.88 7.10 6.22
N ILE A 235 -12.87 8.39 6.45
CA ILE A 235 -11.97 9.33 5.75
C ILE A 235 -10.74 9.55 6.62
N PHE A 236 -9.59 9.14 6.13
CA PHE A 236 -8.32 9.36 6.84
C PHE A 236 -7.84 10.80 6.66
N ASN A 237 -7.58 11.48 7.77
CA ASN A 237 -6.91 12.77 7.74
C ASN A 237 -5.38 12.53 7.64
N PRO A 238 -4.71 12.91 6.55
CA PRO A 238 -3.29 12.62 6.33
C PRO A 238 -2.39 13.26 7.38
N THR A 239 -2.69 14.47 7.83
CA THR A 239 -1.92 15.19 8.85
C THR A 239 -1.98 14.47 10.21
N LYS A 240 -3.19 14.11 10.66
CA LYS A 240 -3.35 13.34 11.91
C LYS A 240 -2.66 11.99 11.85
N ASN A 241 -2.70 11.32 10.68
CA ASN A 241 -1.98 10.06 10.51
C ASN A 241 -0.45 10.25 10.50
N ALA A 242 0.05 11.37 9.98
CA ALA A 242 1.48 11.69 10.09
C ALA A 242 1.89 11.88 11.56
N GLN A 243 1.13 12.67 12.31
CA GLN A 243 1.35 12.90 13.75
C GLN A 243 1.31 11.61 14.57
N GLU A 244 0.44 10.65 14.22
CA GLU A 244 0.29 9.38 14.96
C GLU A 244 1.35 8.33 14.57
N TYR A 245 1.70 8.22 13.28
CA TYR A 245 2.51 7.10 12.77
C TYR A 245 3.92 7.49 12.34
N ASP A 246 4.20 8.79 12.15
CA ASP A 246 5.50 9.35 11.78
C ASP A 246 5.76 10.69 12.50
N GLU A 247 5.57 10.72 13.82
CA GLU A 247 5.64 11.90 14.69
C GLU A 247 6.91 12.73 14.49
N ARG A 248 8.03 12.06 14.21
CA ARG A 248 9.32 12.69 13.94
C ARG A 248 9.55 13.06 12.48
N ALA A 249 8.55 12.84 11.63
CA ALA A 249 8.64 13.04 10.19
C ALA A 249 9.81 12.29 9.50
N GLU A 250 10.34 11.23 10.11
CA GLU A 250 11.49 10.48 9.59
C GLU A 250 11.19 9.81 8.24
N PHE A 251 9.99 9.23 8.11
CA PHE A 251 9.52 8.65 6.84
C PHE A 251 9.22 9.75 5.82
N ILE A 252 8.53 10.82 6.24
CA ILE A 252 8.23 11.97 5.38
C ILE A 252 9.53 12.57 4.83
N GLN A 253 10.48 12.94 5.68
CA GLN A 253 11.73 13.59 5.26
C GLN A 253 12.61 12.68 4.39
N ARG A 254 12.54 11.37 4.60
CA ARG A 254 13.25 10.41 3.76
C ARG A 254 12.73 10.38 2.32
N TRP A 255 11.42 10.46 2.12
CA TRP A 255 10.79 10.35 0.81
C TRP A 255 10.44 11.69 0.18
N VAL A 256 10.46 12.75 0.97
CA VAL A 256 10.27 14.14 0.55
C VAL A 256 11.46 14.95 1.03
N PRO A 257 12.63 14.80 0.40
CA PRO A 257 13.88 15.43 0.85
C PRO A 257 13.82 16.95 0.86
N GLU A 258 12.89 17.55 0.11
CA GLU A 258 12.63 18.99 0.12
C GLU A 258 12.26 19.52 1.52
N LEU A 259 11.77 18.64 2.42
CA LEU A 259 11.36 18.97 3.79
C LEU A 259 12.44 18.72 4.85
N LEU A 260 13.65 18.31 4.46
CA LEU A 260 14.72 17.94 5.40
C LEU A 260 15.18 19.08 6.32
N THR A 261 15.10 20.32 5.85
CA THR A 261 15.52 21.50 6.63
C THR A 261 14.50 21.90 7.69
N LEU A 262 13.27 21.40 7.60
CA LEU A 262 12.20 21.75 8.51
C LEU A 262 12.20 20.88 9.77
N PRO A 263 11.86 21.42 10.94
CA PRO A 263 11.59 20.61 12.11
C PRO A 263 10.38 19.70 11.88
N PRO A 264 10.24 18.57 12.62
CA PRO A 264 9.20 17.56 12.38
C PRO A 264 7.78 18.12 12.26
N SER A 265 7.40 19.06 13.12
CA SER A 265 6.06 19.65 13.09
C SER A 265 5.76 20.40 11.78
N LEU A 266 6.74 21.16 11.28
CA LEU A 266 6.63 21.88 10.02
C LEU A 266 6.83 20.96 8.81
N ALA A 267 7.63 19.90 8.92
CA ALA A 267 7.74 18.90 7.88
C ALA A 267 6.42 18.11 7.68
N ILE A 268 5.60 17.97 8.72
CA ILE A 268 4.26 17.39 8.64
C ILE A 268 3.23 18.39 8.06
N GLU A 269 3.34 19.67 8.40
CA GLU A 269 2.39 20.73 8.01
C GLU A 269 3.15 21.93 7.40
N PRO A 270 3.83 21.79 6.26
CA PRO A 270 4.69 22.84 5.70
C PRO A 270 3.94 24.13 5.35
N TRP A 271 2.66 24.08 5.11
CA TRP A 271 1.81 25.27 4.89
C TRP A 271 1.64 26.17 6.11
N ARG A 272 2.16 25.76 7.27
CA ARG A 272 2.20 26.58 8.51
C ARG A 272 3.48 27.39 8.66
N VAL A 273 4.45 27.20 7.79
CA VAL A 273 5.71 27.96 7.81
C VAL A 273 5.42 29.44 7.69
N THR A 274 5.89 30.21 8.66
CA THR A 274 5.74 31.67 8.68
C THR A 274 6.84 32.34 7.84
N PRO A 275 6.67 33.61 7.39
CA PRO A 275 7.71 34.34 6.63
C PRO A 275 9.07 34.41 7.33
N MET A 276 9.09 34.46 8.65
CA MET A 276 10.34 34.44 9.43
C MET A 276 11.00 33.05 9.38
N GLU A 277 10.22 31.98 9.49
CA GLU A 277 10.70 30.61 9.38
C GLU A 277 11.14 30.26 7.96
N GLU A 278 10.51 30.83 6.92
CA GLU A 278 11.00 30.72 5.53
C GLU A 278 12.44 31.21 5.40
N MET A 279 12.74 32.36 5.99
CA MET A 279 14.11 32.90 5.99
C MET A 279 15.05 32.05 6.84
N MET A 280 14.58 31.53 7.98
CA MET A 280 15.38 30.75 8.91
C MET A 280 15.75 29.39 8.34
N TYR A 281 14.83 28.72 7.67
CA TYR A 281 15.02 27.36 7.13
C TYR A 281 15.41 27.35 5.65
N GLY A 282 15.38 28.52 4.97
CA GLY A 282 15.62 28.60 3.53
C GLY A 282 14.60 27.81 2.71
N PHE A 283 13.35 27.78 3.15
CA PHE A 283 12.29 26.94 2.57
C PHE A 283 11.02 27.78 2.32
N ARG A 284 10.42 27.63 1.15
CA ARG A 284 9.19 28.35 0.77
C ARG A 284 8.15 27.40 0.20
N VAL A 285 6.95 27.41 0.83
CA VAL A 285 5.78 26.67 0.32
C VAL A 285 5.35 27.24 -1.05
N GLY A 286 5.00 26.35 -1.97
CA GLY A 286 4.64 26.70 -3.35
C GLY A 286 5.84 26.84 -4.29
N ILE A 287 7.06 26.88 -3.77
CA ILE A 287 8.30 26.94 -4.55
C ILE A 287 9.11 25.67 -4.34
N ASP A 288 9.58 25.43 -3.13
CA ASP A 288 10.42 24.27 -2.80
C ASP A 288 9.57 22.99 -2.62
N TYR A 289 8.34 23.15 -2.12
CA TYR A 289 7.37 22.07 -1.98
C TYR A 289 5.96 22.62 -2.29
N PRO A 290 5.09 21.86 -2.98
CA PRO A 290 3.77 22.33 -3.39
C PRO A 290 2.87 22.71 -2.22
N SER A 291 2.04 23.73 -2.42
CA SER A 291 0.91 24.00 -1.52
C SER A 291 -0.12 22.85 -1.60
N PRO A 292 -0.91 22.61 -0.54
CA PRO A 292 -2.02 21.65 -0.56
C PRO A 292 -2.96 21.90 -1.74
N ILE A 293 -3.18 20.86 -2.58
CA ILE A 293 -4.05 20.99 -3.78
C ILE A 293 -5.54 20.96 -3.44
N VAL A 294 -5.90 20.61 -2.21
CA VAL A 294 -7.28 20.60 -1.70
C VAL A 294 -7.29 21.01 -0.22
N ASP A 295 -8.42 21.54 0.23
CA ASP A 295 -8.72 21.72 1.65
C ASP A 295 -9.38 20.43 2.20
N ILE A 296 -8.69 19.72 3.11
CA ILE A 296 -9.16 18.42 3.64
C ILE A 296 -10.42 18.53 4.51
N GLU A 297 -10.65 19.66 5.17
CA GLU A 297 -11.87 19.82 5.98
C GLU A 297 -13.09 20.11 5.08
N LEU A 298 -12.90 20.88 4.03
CA LEU A 298 -13.92 21.14 3.01
C LEU A 298 -14.27 19.85 2.25
N THR A 299 -13.25 19.18 1.71
CA THR A 299 -13.46 17.95 0.91
C THR A 299 -14.05 16.81 1.74
N ARG A 300 -13.67 16.71 3.02
CA ARG A 300 -14.28 15.75 3.95
C ARG A 300 -15.77 15.97 4.09
N ARG A 301 -16.21 17.22 4.28
CA ARG A 301 -17.65 17.56 4.38
C ARG A 301 -18.38 17.21 3.10
N GLN A 302 -17.87 17.64 1.95
CA GLN A 302 -18.46 17.36 0.63
C GLN A 302 -18.60 15.86 0.38
N THR A 303 -17.59 15.07 0.71
CA THR A 303 -17.62 13.61 0.56
C THR A 303 -18.67 12.98 1.47
N MET A 304 -18.77 13.42 2.71
CA MET A 304 -19.79 12.90 3.65
C MET A 304 -21.21 13.22 3.16
N GLU A 305 -21.46 14.43 2.69
CA GLU A 305 -22.73 14.84 2.11
C GLU A 305 -23.10 14.02 0.87
N ALA A 306 -22.14 13.81 -0.04
CA ALA A 306 -22.36 13.00 -1.24
C ALA A 306 -22.76 11.55 -0.90
N HIS A 307 -22.07 10.93 0.06
CA HIS A 307 -22.43 9.58 0.52
C HIS A 307 -23.77 9.53 1.24
N GLU A 308 -24.12 10.56 2.00
CA GLU A 308 -25.43 10.63 2.67
C GLU A 308 -26.57 10.77 1.68
N CYS A 309 -26.41 11.60 0.65
CA CYS A 309 -27.39 11.74 -0.44
C CYS A 309 -27.65 10.41 -1.18
N LEU A 310 -26.58 9.66 -1.47
CA LEU A 310 -26.70 8.35 -2.10
C LEU A 310 -27.51 7.36 -1.25
N ARG A 311 -27.25 7.33 0.05
CA ARG A 311 -27.95 6.44 0.97
C ARG A 311 -29.43 6.78 1.11
N LYS A 312 -29.79 8.06 1.04
CA LYS A 312 -31.20 8.52 1.11
C LYS A 312 -31.93 8.32 -0.22
N GLY A 313 -31.26 8.37 -1.35
CA GLY A 313 -31.85 8.19 -2.67
C GLY A 313 -32.04 6.72 -3.10
N SER A 314 -31.48 5.77 -2.31
CA SER A 314 -31.56 4.32 -2.57
C SER A 314 -32.64 3.62 -1.70
N GLY A 315 -33.48 4.37 -0.98
CA GLY A 315 -34.59 3.89 -0.13
C GLY A 315 -35.93 3.97 -0.81
#